data_26e3bb9ce8cd34e4bd93ceb20e61b038
#
_entry.id   26e3bb9ce8cd34e4bd93ceb20e61b038
#
_cell.length_a   1.000
_cell.length_b   1.000
_cell.length_c   1.000
_cell.angle_alpha   90.00
_cell.angle_beta   90.00
_cell.angle_gamma   90.00
#
_symmetry.space_group_name_H-M   'P 1'
#
loop_
_entity.id
_entity.type
_entity.pdbx_description
1 polymer ?
#
loop_
_entity_poly.entity_id
_entity_poly.type
_entity_poly.pdbx_seq_one_letter_code
_entity_poly.pdbx_strand_id
1 'polypeptide(L)'
;MFEVRPALLLAGALALAGCSPSATNAPARSAAELEALRPADARLAGVYERACFLCHARAGSGAPLVGDIAAWTPRLSKGTDALVAQVKQGLGGMPPRGLCPDCSDADFVDLITFMSQPGDKR
;
A
#
# COMPACT_ATOMS: atom_id res chain seq x y z
N MET A 1 38.56 -6.43 69.28
CA MET A 1 37.26 -5.82 69.01
C MET A 1 37.36 -5.09 67.66
N PHE A 2 36.97 -5.74 66.59
CA PHE A 2 36.89 -5.08 65.27
C PHE A 2 35.43 -5.02 64.84
N GLU A 3 34.89 -3.83 64.81
CA GLU A 3 33.54 -3.59 64.31
C GLU A 3 33.54 -3.56 62.76
N VAL A 4 32.86 -4.48 62.15
CA VAL A 4 32.64 -4.52 60.69
C VAL A 4 31.36 -3.79 60.41
N ARG A 5 31.46 -2.61 59.78
CA ARG A 5 30.33 -1.81 59.28
C ARG A 5 29.86 -2.39 57.92
N PRO A 6 28.61 -2.73 57.74
CA PRO A 6 28.10 -3.15 56.44
C PRO A 6 27.94 -1.93 55.53
N ALA A 7 28.59 -1.95 54.37
CA ALA A 7 28.39 -1.01 53.29
C ALA A 7 27.07 -1.32 52.58
N LEU A 8 26.16 -0.35 52.58
CA LEU A 8 24.89 -0.41 51.91
C LEU A 8 25.11 -0.11 50.41
N LEU A 9 25.07 -1.15 49.56
CA LEU A 9 25.08 -0.98 48.10
C LEU A 9 23.68 -0.63 47.61
N LEU A 10 23.49 0.63 47.25
CA LEU A 10 22.30 1.07 46.48
C LEU A 10 22.45 0.60 45.04
N ALA A 11 21.70 -0.42 44.66
CA ALA A 11 21.53 -0.82 43.28
C ALA A 11 20.49 0.15 42.60
N GLY A 12 21.01 1.07 41.82
CA GLY A 12 20.19 1.94 40.96
C GLY A 12 19.62 1.14 39.78
N ALA A 13 18.34 0.88 39.76
CA ALA A 13 17.65 0.33 38.62
C ALA A 13 17.43 1.43 37.56
N LEU A 14 18.22 1.38 36.47
CA LEU A 14 17.98 2.19 35.28
C LEU A 14 16.78 1.62 34.53
N ALA A 15 15.61 2.24 34.64
CA ALA A 15 14.46 1.94 33.80
C ALA A 15 14.69 2.51 32.38
N LEU A 16 15.06 1.66 31.42
CA LEU A 16 15.03 2.03 30.00
C LEU A 16 13.56 2.06 29.55
N ALA A 17 13.01 3.27 29.48
CA ALA A 17 11.75 3.52 28.79
C ALA A 17 11.97 3.32 27.29
N GLY A 18 11.73 2.12 26.79
CA GLY A 18 11.68 1.82 25.36
C GLY A 18 10.48 2.51 24.72
N CYS A 19 10.71 3.62 23.99
CA CYS A 19 9.73 4.13 23.05
C CYS A 19 9.61 3.15 21.89
N SER A 20 8.67 2.21 21.96
CA SER A 20 8.24 1.45 20.79
C SER A 20 7.50 2.40 19.86
N PRO A 21 7.93 2.59 18.59
CA PRO A 21 7.10 3.27 17.62
C PRO A 21 5.82 2.47 17.45
N SER A 22 4.69 3.01 17.90
CA SER A 22 3.38 2.47 17.59
C SER A 22 3.23 2.53 16.07
N ALA A 23 3.38 1.38 15.41
CA ALA A 23 2.89 1.24 14.06
C ALA A 23 1.38 1.51 14.12
N THR A 24 0.96 2.67 13.63
CA THR A 24 -0.44 3.00 13.43
C THR A 24 -0.97 2.05 12.36
N ASN A 25 -1.49 0.90 12.82
CA ASN A 25 -2.29 0.02 11.98
C ASN A 25 -3.59 0.78 11.67
N ALA A 26 -3.57 1.53 10.55
CA ALA A 26 -4.81 2.00 9.98
C ALA A 26 -5.71 0.77 9.72
N PRO A 27 -6.98 0.79 10.16
CA PRO A 27 -7.86 -0.34 9.96
C PRO A 27 -7.95 -0.67 8.47
N ALA A 28 -7.91 -1.96 8.13
CA ALA A 28 -8.08 -2.41 6.76
C ALA A 28 -9.42 -1.89 6.23
N ARG A 29 -9.42 -1.32 5.03
CA ARG A 29 -10.64 -0.80 4.42
C ARG A 29 -11.63 -1.91 4.15
N SER A 30 -12.88 -1.64 4.38
CA SER A 30 -13.98 -2.53 4.00
C SER A 30 -14.09 -2.63 2.46
N ALA A 31 -14.70 -3.70 1.97
CA ALA A 31 -14.95 -3.86 0.54
C ALA A 31 -15.73 -2.67 -0.06
N ALA A 32 -16.71 -2.14 0.68
CA ALA A 32 -17.48 -0.99 0.24
C ALA A 32 -16.63 0.30 0.12
N GLU A 33 -15.67 0.51 1.05
CA GLU A 33 -14.74 1.63 0.97
C GLU A 33 -13.79 1.50 -0.23
N LEU A 34 -13.29 0.29 -0.52
CA LEU A 34 -12.46 0.05 -1.70
C LEU A 34 -13.24 0.29 -3.00
N GLU A 35 -14.48 -0.20 -3.07
CA GLU A 35 -15.35 0.00 -4.22
C GLU A 35 -15.78 1.46 -4.43
N ALA A 36 -15.70 2.31 -3.40
CA ALA A 36 -15.99 3.74 -3.49
C ALA A 36 -14.80 4.59 -3.96
N LEU A 37 -13.58 4.05 -3.98
CA LEU A 37 -12.39 4.80 -4.37
C LEU A 37 -12.37 5.10 -5.88
N ARG A 38 -12.09 6.36 -6.22
CA ARG A 38 -11.93 6.81 -7.62
C ARG A 38 -10.75 7.78 -7.72
N PRO A 39 -10.04 7.81 -8.88
CA PRO A 39 -9.14 8.92 -9.18
C PRO A 39 -9.85 10.27 -9.10
N ALA A 40 -9.12 11.32 -8.68
CA ALA A 40 -9.67 12.67 -8.60
C ALA A 40 -9.93 13.28 -9.99
N ASP A 41 -9.12 12.92 -10.98
CA ASP A 41 -9.34 13.31 -12.37
C ASP A 41 -10.51 12.52 -12.96
N ALA A 42 -11.53 13.23 -13.47
CA ALA A 42 -12.76 12.61 -13.94
C ALA A 42 -12.55 11.70 -15.17
N ARG A 43 -11.59 12.01 -16.05
CA ARG A 43 -11.25 11.18 -17.20
C ARG A 43 -10.59 9.87 -16.72
N LEU A 44 -9.62 9.96 -15.82
CA LEU A 44 -8.98 8.78 -15.23
C LEU A 44 -9.95 7.96 -14.39
N ALA A 45 -10.89 8.58 -13.70
CA ALA A 45 -11.97 7.87 -12.98
C ALA A 45 -12.80 7.01 -13.94
N GLY A 46 -13.17 7.55 -15.10
CA GLY A 46 -13.86 6.79 -16.14
C GLY A 46 -13.02 5.65 -16.73
N VAL A 47 -11.72 5.87 -16.93
CA VAL A 47 -10.79 4.81 -17.36
C VAL A 47 -10.68 3.70 -16.28
N TYR A 48 -10.46 4.10 -15.04
CA TYR A 48 -10.37 3.16 -13.92
C TYR A 48 -11.62 2.28 -13.83
N GLU A 49 -12.80 2.89 -13.91
CA GLU A 49 -14.07 2.18 -13.76
C GLU A 49 -14.29 1.13 -14.86
N ARG A 50 -13.99 1.48 -16.12
CA ARG A 50 -14.22 0.55 -17.22
C ARG A 50 -13.15 -0.54 -17.37
N ALA A 51 -11.90 -0.29 -16.94
CA ALA A 51 -10.76 -1.14 -17.25
C ALA A 51 -10.09 -1.81 -16.05
N CYS A 52 -10.08 -1.16 -14.88
CA CYS A 52 -9.28 -1.59 -13.73
C CYS A 52 -10.14 -2.07 -12.56
N PHE A 53 -11.27 -1.41 -12.35
CA PHE A 53 -12.12 -1.53 -11.16
C PHE A 53 -12.54 -2.96 -10.84
N LEU A 54 -12.99 -3.71 -11.83
CA LEU A 54 -13.56 -5.03 -11.60
C LEU A 54 -12.58 -5.97 -10.90
N CYS A 55 -11.29 -5.85 -11.22
CA CYS A 55 -10.25 -6.71 -10.66
C CYS A 55 -9.53 -6.07 -9.48
N HIS A 56 -9.32 -4.75 -9.50
CA HIS A 56 -8.49 -4.08 -8.49
C HIS A 56 -9.27 -3.44 -7.33
N ALA A 57 -10.60 -3.34 -7.42
CA ALA A 57 -11.43 -2.90 -6.30
C ALA A 57 -12.13 -4.07 -5.58
N ARG A 58 -12.21 -5.22 -6.20
CA ARG A 58 -12.94 -6.39 -5.68
C ARG A 58 -12.03 -7.55 -5.36
N ALA A 59 -12.18 -8.10 -4.16
CA ALA A 59 -11.46 -9.31 -3.76
C ALA A 59 -11.84 -10.51 -4.63
N GLY A 60 -10.92 -11.48 -4.76
CA GLY A 60 -11.18 -12.75 -5.45
C GLY A 60 -10.60 -12.83 -6.87
N SER A 61 -10.18 -11.72 -7.48
CA SER A 61 -9.53 -11.73 -8.80
C SER A 61 -8.05 -12.13 -8.75
N GLY A 62 -7.43 -12.10 -7.57
CA GLY A 62 -5.97 -12.27 -7.41
C GLY A 62 -5.16 -11.00 -7.76
N ALA A 63 -5.81 -9.93 -8.21
CA ALA A 63 -5.17 -8.65 -8.44
C ALA A 63 -4.84 -7.93 -7.11
N PRO A 64 -3.77 -7.12 -7.03
CA PRO A 64 -3.53 -6.26 -5.87
C PRO A 64 -4.67 -5.25 -5.76
N LEU A 65 -5.32 -5.21 -4.61
CA LEU A 65 -6.44 -4.29 -4.39
C LEU A 65 -5.95 -2.84 -4.29
N VAL A 66 -6.79 -1.91 -4.71
CA VAL A 66 -6.55 -0.48 -4.54
C VAL A 66 -6.32 -0.16 -3.06
N GLY A 67 -5.21 0.53 -2.75
CA GLY A 67 -4.84 0.90 -1.38
C GLY A 67 -4.25 -0.23 -0.52
N ASP A 68 -4.05 -1.43 -1.06
CA ASP A 68 -3.34 -2.52 -0.37
C ASP A 68 -1.82 -2.30 -0.45
N ILE A 69 -1.28 -1.57 0.52
CA ILE A 69 0.15 -1.23 0.57
C ILE A 69 1.02 -2.49 0.58
N ALA A 70 0.63 -3.54 1.29
CA ALA A 70 1.41 -4.76 1.41
C ALA A 70 1.53 -5.48 0.05
N ALA A 71 0.46 -5.52 -0.72
CA ALA A 71 0.46 -6.08 -2.07
C ALA A 71 1.20 -5.19 -3.07
N TRP A 72 1.13 -3.87 -2.94
CA TRP A 72 1.75 -2.94 -3.89
C TRP A 72 3.24 -2.72 -3.65
N THR A 73 3.73 -2.70 -2.41
CA THR A 73 5.15 -2.44 -2.07
C THR A 73 6.13 -3.28 -2.88
N PRO A 74 6.02 -4.62 -2.95
CA PRO A 74 6.98 -5.44 -3.72
C PRO A 74 6.86 -5.24 -5.24
N ARG A 75 5.73 -4.69 -5.72
CA ARG A 75 5.55 -4.32 -7.12
C ARG A 75 6.23 -3.01 -7.44
N LEU A 76 6.00 -1.98 -6.60
CA LEU A 76 6.60 -0.66 -6.74
C LEU A 76 8.13 -0.69 -6.66
N SER A 77 8.73 -1.62 -5.92
CA SER A 77 10.18 -1.78 -5.82
C SER A 77 10.86 -2.13 -7.15
N LYS A 78 10.09 -2.59 -8.14
CA LYS A 78 10.59 -2.86 -9.51
C LYS A 78 10.74 -1.61 -10.36
N GLY A 79 10.20 -0.49 -9.90
CA GLY A 79 10.16 0.78 -10.62
C GLY A 79 8.93 0.94 -11.53
N THR A 80 8.54 2.18 -11.74
CA THR A 80 7.32 2.55 -12.49
C THR A 80 7.35 2.04 -13.93
N ASP A 81 8.48 2.17 -14.61
CA ASP A 81 8.64 1.72 -16.02
C ASP A 81 8.40 0.22 -16.17
N ALA A 82 8.92 -0.58 -15.21
CA ALA A 82 8.69 -2.02 -15.21
C ALA A 82 7.20 -2.35 -14.99
N LEU A 83 6.51 -1.61 -14.13
CA LEU A 83 5.08 -1.80 -13.90
C LEU A 83 4.26 -1.43 -15.14
N VAL A 84 4.58 -0.31 -15.80
CA VAL A 84 3.92 0.10 -17.05
C VAL A 84 4.15 -0.97 -18.14
N ALA A 85 5.37 -1.48 -18.28
CA ALA A 85 5.65 -2.56 -19.22
C ALA A 85 4.83 -3.82 -18.93
N GLN A 86 4.69 -4.20 -17.65
CA GLN A 86 3.85 -5.33 -17.24
C GLN A 86 2.37 -5.11 -17.57
N VAL A 87 1.84 -3.91 -17.32
CA VAL A 87 0.46 -3.56 -17.70
C VAL A 87 0.27 -3.69 -19.21
N LYS A 88 1.21 -3.18 -20.00
CA LYS A 88 1.12 -3.23 -21.48
C LYS A 88 1.14 -4.65 -22.03
N GLN A 89 1.95 -5.53 -21.43
CA GLN A 89 2.08 -6.93 -21.84
C GLN A 89 1.01 -7.84 -21.28
N GLY A 90 0.41 -7.45 -20.14
CA GLY A 90 -0.37 -8.31 -19.28
C GLY A 90 0.52 -9.11 -18.32
N LEU A 91 -0.04 -9.56 -17.21
CA LEU A 91 0.69 -10.33 -16.20
C LEU A 91 -0.25 -11.31 -15.47
N GLY A 92 -0.01 -12.61 -15.64
CA GLY A 92 -0.87 -13.63 -15.05
C GLY A 92 -2.32 -13.51 -15.51
N GLY A 93 -3.25 -13.27 -14.59
CA GLY A 93 -4.67 -13.05 -14.91
C GLY A 93 -4.99 -11.65 -15.45
N MET A 94 -4.05 -10.72 -15.41
CA MET A 94 -4.25 -9.37 -15.94
C MET A 94 -4.10 -9.38 -17.47
N PRO A 95 -5.12 -8.98 -18.23
CA PRO A 95 -5.02 -8.91 -19.69
C PRO A 95 -4.07 -7.79 -20.15
N PRO A 96 -3.54 -7.88 -21.40
CA PRO A 96 -2.73 -6.82 -21.97
C PRO A 96 -3.44 -5.46 -21.90
N ARG A 97 -2.68 -4.44 -21.46
CA ARG A 97 -3.13 -3.06 -21.27
C ARG A 97 -4.28 -2.90 -20.26
N GLY A 98 -4.58 -3.94 -19.46
CA GLY A 98 -5.71 -3.91 -18.52
C GLY A 98 -7.04 -3.64 -19.21
N LEU A 99 -7.24 -4.05 -20.45
CA LEU A 99 -8.42 -3.77 -21.31
C LEU A 99 -8.59 -2.28 -21.65
N CYS A 100 -7.53 -1.49 -21.59
CA CYS A 100 -7.52 -0.08 -22.02
C CYS A 100 -6.62 0.12 -23.25
N PRO A 101 -7.08 -0.16 -24.46
CA PRO A 101 -6.24 -0.03 -25.66
C PRO A 101 -5.89 1.41 -25.99
N ASP A 102 -6.70 2.36 -25.57
CA ASP A 102 -6.58 3.81 -25.78
C ASP A 102 -5.79 4.55 -24.68
N CYS A 103 -5.38 3.86 -23.59
CA CYS A 103 -4.60 4.47 -22.54
C CYS A 103 -3.15 4.75 -22.98
N SER A 104 -2.64 5.92 -22.62
CA SER A 104 -1.22 6.25 -22.73
C SER A 104 -0.39 5.64 -21.59
N ASP A 105 0.94 5.63 -21.73
CA ASP A 105 1.84 5.23 -20.65
C ASP A 105 1.67 6.14 -19.43
N ALA A 106 1.42 7.44 -19.63
CA ALA A 106 1.12 8.38 -18.54
C ALA A 106 -0.17 8.00 -17.79
N ASP A 107 -1.22 7.59 -18.49
CA ASP A 107 -2.44 7.10 -17.84
C ASP A 107 -2.17 5.88 -16.97
N PHE A 108 -1.33 4.96 -17.43
CA PHE A 108 -0.94 3.80 -16.61
C PHE A 108 -0.13 4.21 -15.39
N VAL A 109 0.78 5.17 -15.49
CA VAL A 109 1.52 5.71 -14.35
C VAL A 109 0.56 6.28 -13.31
N ASP A 110 -0.38 7.12 -13.73
CA ASP A 110 -1.34 7.77 -12.84
C ASP A 110 -2.29 6.76 -12.19
N LEU A 111 -2.76 5.75 -12.94
CA LEU A 111 -3.62 4.69 -12.43
C LEU A 111 -2.88 3.76 -11.44
N ILE A 112 -1.62 3.39 -11.73
CA ILE A 112 -0.78 2.64 -10.80
C ILE A 112 -0.57 3.44 -9.51
N THR A 113 -0.26 4.73 -9.64
CA THR A 113 -0.08 5.64 -8.49
C THR A 113 -1.34 5.70 -7.64
N PHE A 114 -2.49 5.91 -8.25
CA PHE A 114 -3.78 5.92 -7.56
C PHE A 114 -4.06 4.60 -6.84
N MET A 115 -3.88 3.46 -7.51
CA MET A 115 -4.20 2.16 -6.93
C MET A 115 -3.23 1.74 -5.81
N SER A 116 -1.97 2.16 -5.88
CA SER A 116 -0.94 1.79 -4.92
C SER A 116 -0.91 2.68 -3.66
N GLN A 117 -1.59 3.81 -3.66
CA GLN A 117 -1.65 4.72 -2.52
C GLN A 117 -2.73 4.29 -1.52
N PRO A 118 -2.55 4.57 -0.21
CA PRO A 118 -3.60 4.38 0.79
C PRO A 118 -4.67 5.47 0.61
N GLY A 119 -5.44 5.39 -0.50
CA GLY A 119 -6.58 6.24 -0.83
C GLY A 119 -6.64 7.56 -0.10
N ASP A 120 -5.88 8.52 -0.58
CA ASP A 120 -6.03 9.90 -0.15
C ASP A 120 -7.37 10.42 -0.70
N LYS A 121 -8.27 10.77 0.21
CA LYS A 121 -9.48 11.51 -0.14
C LYS A 121 -9.05 12.94 -0.50
N ARG A 122 -8.69 13.16 -1.76
CA ARG A 122 -8.61 14.52 -2.28
C ARG A 122 -9.88 14.88 -2.99
#